data_8a7e4b9c19f9443e049702fa3db9624d
#
_entry.id   8a7e4b9c19f9443e049702fa3db9624d
#
_cell.length_a   1.000
_cell.length_b   1.000
_cell.length_c   1.000
_cell.angle_alpha   90.00
_cell.angle_beta   90.00
_cell.angle_gamma   90.00
#
_symmetry.space_group_name_H-M   'P 1'
#
loop_
_entity.id
_entity.type
_entity.pdbx_description
1 polymer ?
#
loop_
_entity_poly.entity_id
_entity_poly.type
_entity_poly.pdbx_seq_one_letter_code
_entity_poly.pdbx_strand_id
1 'polypeptide(L)'
;LAAAALGAAPSGVSAQSAEPSPLSPAPSAQTPPAAAPAPAAPAPAAQTPAPVAPPAAPSTPAPAAPAPAAQTPAPSPAEPAPVPAASAAPTPAPKKPKPKPAAPAREMALSDDPTPVLQPETFFATAKASERYAAIADAGGWPTVSALSPGAKGAEVAALRKRLAIEGDLAGAEANGAGWSPALTAAVKHFQFRNGLRQTGVVAGATLRALNVPARTRFKQLASSANRLAGMNFPFGEKYVVVNLPSTAVDAVEYGHVAHRYTAIVGGPEHHSPQISAKIVAINLNPTWTVPESIIKNEIIPKMRSQPNYLSRARIRILNNKGQEVNPGAINWNSDQAKNFTLRQDSGAGNSLGLIRIAMPNPDAVYMHDTPSRNLFANDYRFLSHGCVRVQGVYDLAAWLLRESPAPNGGVWTGDIIQQRIASGAREDIKLIAPVPVIWVYMTGWASADGVVHFRDDVYNVDNVGG
;
A
#
# COMPACT_ATOMS: atom_id res chain seq x y z
N LEU A 1 12.47 -81.49 1.93
CA LEU A 1 13.54 -82.01 2.80
C LEU A 1 13.79 -80.96 3.89
N ALA A 2 13.23 -81.16 5.04
CA ALA A 2 13.79 -81.74 6.28
C ALA A 2 14.65 -80.66 6.99
N ALA A 3 14.12 -80.18 8.07
CA ALA A 3 14.20 -80.59 9.48
C ALA A 3 15.34 -79.81 10.17
N ALA A 4 15.16 -79.25 11.26
CA ALA A 4 14.95 -79.46 12.67
C ALA A 4 15.60 -78.25 13.35
N ALA A 5 14.97 -77.54 14.27
CA ALA A 5 14.61 -77.81 15.65
C ALA A 5 15.73 -77.50 16.68
N LEU A 6 15.32 -77.01 17.84
CA LEU A 6 15.94 -76.76 19.15
C LEU A 6 16.48 -75.36 19.31
N GLY A 7 16.04 -74.52 20.22
CA GLY A 7 15.47 -74.76 21.57
C GLY A 7 16.36 -74.08 22.58
N ALA A 8 15.88 -73.03 23.26
CA ALA A 8 16.15 -72.75 24.67
C ALA A 8 15.68 -71.32 25.03
N ALA A 9 14.67 -71.26 25.85
CA ALA A 9 14.55 -70.16 26.83
C ALA A 9 15.43 -70.61 28.05
N PRO A 10 15.93 -69.72 28.91
CA PRO A 10 15.07 -69.12 29.90
C PRO A 10 15.48 -67.73 30.44
N SER A 11 14.71 -67.32 31.36
CA SER A 11 15.02 -66.49 32.54
C SER A 11 14.34 -65.12 32.52
N GLY A 12 13.25 -65.13 33.25
CA GLY A 12 12.55 -63.95 33.66
C GLY A 12 13.41 -63.07 34.58
N VAL A 13 13.25 -61.79 34.36
CA VAL A 13 13.60 -60.78 35.37
C VAL A 13 12.33 -59.96 35.60
N SER A 14 11.86 -60.07 36.84
CA SER A 14 10.71 -59.32 37.38
C SER A 14 11.00 -57.85 37.34
N ALA A 15 10.23 -57.10 36.59
CA ALA A 15 10.19 -55.64 36.73
C ALA A 15 9.33 -55.27 37.93
N GLN A 16 9.94 -54.83 39.01
CA GLN A 16 9.28 -54.16 40.10
C GLN A 16 8.76 -52.81 39.64
N SER A 17 7.45 -52.63 39.77
CA SER A 17 6.80 -51.35 39.61
C SER A 17 7.24 -50.42 40.75
N ALA A 18 7.98 -49.37 40.39
CA ALA A 18 8.26 -48.26 41.33
C ALA A 18 7.08 -47.26 41.23
N GLU A 19 6.35 -47.11 42.32
CA GLU A 19 5.39 -46.02 42.48
C GLU A 19 6.14 -44.66 42.46
N PRO A 20 5.59 -43.62 41.83
CA PRO A 20 6.19 -42.29 41.94
C PRO A 20 5.86 -41.63 43.29
N SER A 21 6.87 -41.25 44.03
CA SER A 21 6.78 -40.44 45.24
C SER A 21 6.12 -39.10 44.98
N PRO A 22 5.32 -38.56 45.92
CA PRO A 22 4.68 -37.26 45.72
C PRO A 22 5.70 -36.11 45.75
N LEU A 23 5.58 -35.25 44.71
CA LEU A 23 6.36 -34.03 44.58
C LEU A 23 6.02 -33.06 45.76
N SER A 24 7.02 -32.61 46.46
CA SER A 24 6.95 -31.51 47.43
C SER A 24 6.45 -30.24 46.76
N PRO A 25 5.60 -29.43 47.41
CA PRO A 25 5.16 -28.17 46.86
C PRO A 25 6.31 -27.17 46.75
N ALA A 26 6.40 -26.49 45.60
CA ALA A 26 7.32 -25.38 45.36
C ALA A 26 7.04 -24.21 46.37
N PRO A 27 8.09 -23.48 46.78
CA PRO A 27 7.90 -22.33 47.66
C PRO A 27 7.10 -21.23 46.96
N SER A 28 6.06 -20.73 47.65
CA SER A 28 5.24 -19.59 47.24
C SER A 28 6.11 -18.38 46.99
N ALA A 29 6.07 -17.84 45.77
CA ALA A 29 6.65 -16.55 45.48
C ALA A 29 5.94 -15.46 46.27
N GLN A 30 6.66 -14.82 47.18
CA GLN A 30 6.20 -13.63 47.89
C GLN A 30 6.12 -12.47 46.88
N THR A 31 4.94 -11.93 46.71
CA THR A 31 4.69 -10.66 45.99
C THR A 31 5.40 -9.53 46.73
N PRO A 32 6.23 -8.71 46.10
CA PRO A 32 6.79 -7.53 46.75
C PRO A 32 5.68 -6.53 47.09
N PRO A 33 5.79 -5.78 48.17
CA PRO A 33 4.78 -4.81 48.55
C PRO A 33 4.69 -3.68 47.53
N ALA A 34 3.46 -3.26 47.24
CA ALA A 34 3.16 -2.16 46.36
C ALA A 34 3.90 -0.88 46.79
N ALA A 35 4.65 -0.29 45.88
CA ALA A 35 5.29 1.00 46.10
C ALA A 35 4.23 2.08 46.33
N ALA A 36 4.43 2.89 47.38
CA ALA A 36 3.57 4.02 47.72
C ALA A 36 3.53 5.02 46.53
N PRO A 37 2.39 5.67 46.26
CA PRO A 37 2.30 6.65 45.20
C PRO A 37 3.19 7.85 45.48
N ALA A 38 3.96 8.29 44.53
CA ALA A 38 4.74 9.52 44.59
C ALA A 38 3.82 10.74 44.77
N PRO A 39 4.25 11.78 45.51
CA PRO A 39 3.44 12.97 45.68
C PRO A 39 3.20 13.69 44.35
N ALA A 40 1.95 14.09 44.13
CA ALA A 40 1.52 14.83 42.96
C ALA A 40 2.30 16.15 42.83
N ALA A 41 2.80 16.41 41.62
CA ALA A 41 3.39 17.70 41.28
C ALA A 41 2.35 18.83 41.44
N PRO A 42 2.74 20.03 41.90
CA PRO A 42 1.81 21.13 42.03
C PRO A 42 1.27 21.57 40.66
N ALA A 43 -0.03 21.82 40.60
CA ALA A 43 -0.72 22.33 39.41
C ALA A 43 -0.12 23.69 38.99
N PRO A 44 0.03 23.95 37.67
CA PRO A 44 0.47 25.25 37.21
C PRO A 44 -0.54 26.35 37.60
N ALA A 45 -0.07 27.43 38.13
CA ALA A 45 -0.86 28.59 38.53
C ALA A 45 -1.67 29.11 37.33
N ALA A 46 -2.96 29.37 37.57
CA ALA A 46 -3.84 29.99 36.60
C ALA A 46 -3.31 31.38 36.20
N GLN A 47 -2.94 31.56 34.96
CA GLN A 47 -2.62 32.86 34.40
C GLN A 47 -3.91 33.64 34.19
N THR A 48 -4.03 34.76 34.85
CA THR A 48 -5.10 35.75 34.69
C THR A 48 -5.07 36.24 33.22
N PRO A 49 -6.18 36.26 32.47
CA PRO A 49 -6.20 36.78 31.13
C PRO A 49 -5.96 38.30 31.14
N ALA A 50 -5.09 38.75 30.25
CA ALA A 50 -4.84 40.17 29.99
C ALA A 50 -6.12 40.85 29.47
N PRO A 51 -6.35 42.15 29.79
CA PRO A 51 -7.53 42.86 29.37
C PRO A 51 -7.59 42.97 27.84
N VAL A 52 -8.72 42.61 27.28
CA VAL A 52 -9.05 42.74 25.84
C VAL A 52 -9.18 44.22 25.53
N ALA A 53 -8.39 44.72 24.55
CA ALA A 53 -8.52 46.06 24.01
C ALA A 53 -9.89 46.20 23.28
N PRO A 54 -10.55 47.37 23.35
CA PRO A 54 -11.83 47.59 22.67
C PRO A 54 -11.66 47.54 21.13
N PRO A 55 -12.71 47.14 20.39
CA PRO A 55 -12.65 47.05 18.92
C PRO A 55 -12.48 48.45 18.33
N ALA A 56 -11.57 48.58 17.37
CA ALA A 56 -11.37 49.79 16.59
C ALA A 56 -12.65 50.11 15.76
N ALA A 57 -13.06 51.36 15.75
CA ALA A 57 -14.15 51.87 14.97
C ALA A 57 -13.93 51.63 13.45
N PRO A 58 -14.98 51.44 12.66
CA PRO A 58 -14.88 51.21 11.22
C PRO A 58 -14.37 52.50 10.55
N SER A 59 -13.24 52.39 9.85
CA SER A 59 -12.69 53.46 8.99
C SER A 59 -13.54 53.60 7.73
N THR A 60 -14.01 54.79 7.52
CA THR A 60 -14.70 55.25 6.29
C THR A 60 -13.79 55.07 5.08
N PRO A 61 -14.30 54.53 3.95
CA PRO A 61 -13.50 54.42 2.74
C PRO A 61 -13.18 55.81 2.14
N ALA A 62 -11.95 56.06 1.77
CA ALA A 62 -11.52 57.24 1.04
C ALA A 62 -12.13 57.23 -0.38
N PRO A 63 -12.43 58.43 -0.95
CA PRO A 63 -13.02 58.50 -2.27
C PRO A 63 -12.06 58.01 -3.35
N ALA A 64 -12.59 57.23 -4.31
CA ALA A 64 -11.85 56.66 -5.43
C ALA A 64 -11.29 57.79 -6.31
N ALA A 65 -10.01 57.67 -6.70
CA ALA A 65 -9.37 58.51 -7.70
C ALA A 65 -10.03 58.31 -9.08
N PRO A 66 -10.11 59.36 -9.89
CA PRO A 66 -10.75 59.28 -11.21
C PRO A 66 -9.93 58.45 -12.17
N ALA A 67 -10.64 57.64 -12.97
CA ALA A 67 -10.05 56.79 -14.01
C ALA A 67 -9.28 57.61 -15.05
N PRO A 68 -8.17 57.15 -15.60
CA PRO A 68 -7.45 57.81 -16.68
C PRO A 68 -8.29 57.79 -17.96
N ALA A 69 -8.38 58.98 -18.61
CA ALA A 69 -9.08 59.18 -19.88
C ALA A 69 -8.60 58.24 -20.97
N ALA A 70 -9.52 57.69 -21.72
CA ALA A 70 -9.26 56.89 -22.91
C ALA A 70 -8.43 57.68 -23.93
N GLN A 71 -7.27 57.22 -24.26
CA GLN A 71 -6.48 57.74 -25.39
C GLN A 71 -7.01 57.18 -26.69
N THR A 72 -7.39 58.06 -27.58
CA THR A 72 -7.77 57.77 -28.98
C THR A 72 -6.56 57.17 -29.71
N PRO A 73 -6.76 56.06 -30.46
CA PRO A 73 -5.63 55.51 -31.24
C PRO A 73 -5.27 56.43 -32.41
N ALA A 74 -3.98 56.66 -32.60
CA ALA A 74 -3.43 57.35 -33.74
C ALA A 74 -3.66 56.55 -35.06
N PRO A 75 -3.79 57.22 -36.23
CA PRO A 75 -4.05 56.52 -37.49
C PRO A 75 -2.82 55.73 -37.93
N SER A 76 -3.09 54.47 -38.33
CA SER A 76 -2.14 53.55 -38.90
C SER A 76 -1.57 54.07 -40.22
N PRO A 77 -0.26 53.90 -40.53
CA PRO A 77 0.30 54.24 -41.84
C PRO A 77 -0.26 53.35 -42.95
N ALA A 78 -0.50 53.98 -44.10
CA ALA A 78 -1.03 53.36 -45.31
C ALA A 78 -0.18 52.18 -45.77
N GLU A 79 -0.88 51.13 -46.16
CA GLU A 79 -0.39 49.86 -46.72
C GLU A 79 0.21 50.12 -48.11
N PRO A 80 1.44 49.67 -48.44
CA PRO A 80 1.96 49.75 -49.82
C PRO A 80 1.27 48.71 -50.73
N ALA A 81 1.01 49.13 -51.95
CA ALA A 81 0.33 48.32 -52.97
C ALA A 81 1.01 46.96 -53.27
N PRO A 82 0.20 45.94 -53.68
CA PRO A 82 0.71 44.58 -53.85
C PRO A 82 1.62 44.45 -55.04
N VAL A 83 2.82 43.90 -54.86
CA VAL A 83 3.70 43.39 -55.93
C VAL A 83 3.18 42.02 -56.39
N PRO A 84 3.27 41.72 -57.71
CA PRO A 84 2.73 40.47 -58.23
C PRO A 84 3.55 39.30 -57.71
N ALA A 85 2.81 38.28 -57.17
CA ALA A 85 3.36 37.08 -56.61
C ALA A 85 4.04 36.21 -57.68
N ALA A 86 5.32 35.92 -57.47
CA ALA A 86 6.01 34.82 -58.13
C ALA A 86 5.43 33.51 -57.62
N SER A 87 5.06 32.63 -58.58
CA SER A 87 4.51 31.30 -58.36
C SER A 87 5.44 30.46 -57.48
N ALA A 88 5.07 30.28 -56.20
CA ALA A 88 5.77 29.38 -55.27
C ALA A 88 5.29 27.95 -55.51
N ALA A 89 6.24 27.03 -55.67
CA ALA A 89 5.98 25.59 -55.76
C ALA A 89 5.23 25.10 -54.51
N PRO A 90 4.35 24.07 -54.60
CA PRO A 90 3.54 23.62 -53.48
C PRO A 90 4.42 23.05 -52.36
N THR A 91 4.31 23.67 -51.22
CA THR A 91 4.93 23.18 -49.97
C THR A 91 4.32 21.82 -49.61
N PRO A 92 5.12 20.79 -49.30
CA PRO A 92 4.58 19.47 -48.93
C PRO A 92 3.74 19.63 -47.64
N ALA A 93 2.53 19.11 -47.63
CA ALA A 93 1.65 19.09 -46.49
C ALA A 93 2.36 18.44 -45.28
N PRO A 94 2.21 18.97 -44.05
CA PRO A 94 2.80 18.39 -42.85
C PRO A 94 2.32 16.96 -42.68
N LYS A 95 3.24 16.00 -42.64
CA LYS A 95 2.92 14.59 -42.35
C LYS A 95 2.26 14.52 -40.99
N LYS A 96 1.01 14.02 -40.95
CA LYS A 96 0.30 13.74 -39.67
C LYS A 96 1.23 12.92 -38.80
N PRO A 97 1.42 13.30 -37.50
CA PRO A 97 2.25 12.51 -36.59
C PRO A 97 1.68 11.08 -36.52
N LYS A 98 2.54 10.08 -36.66
CA LYS A 98 2.15 8.68 -36.46
C LYS A 98 1.50 8.55 -35.08
N PRO A 99 0.34 7.90 -34.93
CA PRO A 99 -0.26 7.68 -33.64
C PRO A 99 0.76 6.99 -32.74
N LYS A 100 0.97 7.56 -31.54
CA LYS A 100 1.82 6.97 -30.51
C LYS A 100 1.26 5.57 -30.21
N PRO A 101 2.10 4.50 -30.15
CA PRO A 101 1.62 3.18 -29.81
C PRO A 101 0.79 3.26 -28.53
N ALA A 102 -0.39 2.64 -28.52
CA ALA A 102 -1.21 2.55 -27.33
C ALA A 102 -0.37 1.89 -26.21
N ALA A 103 -0.42 2.44 -25.02
CA ALA A 103 0.23 1.83 -23.87
C ALA A 103 -0.28 0.37 -23.73
N PRO A 104 0.58 -0.60 -23.38
CA PRO A 104 0.15 -1.97 -23.18
C PRO A 104 -1.00 -2.01 -22.18
N ALA A 105 -1.99 -2.85 -22.47
CA ALA A 105 -3.14 -2.99 -21.57
C ALA A 105 -2.66 -3.47 -20.20
N ARG A 106 -3.15 -2.83 -19.14
CA ARG A 106 -2.84 -3.19 -17.74
C ARG A 106 -3.21 -4.65 -17.50
N GLU A 107 -2.29 -5.42 -16.91
CA GLU A 107 -2.49 -6.84 -16.58
C GLU A 107 -3.07 -7.05 -15.17
N MET A 108 -2.73 -6.16 -14.23
CA MET A 108 -3.19 -6.23 -12.84
C MET A 108 -4.59 -5.64 -12.67
N ALA A 109 -5.36 -6.17 -11.72
CA ALA A 109 -6.66 -5.64 -11.32
C ALA A 109 -6.74 -5.50 -9.80
N LEU A 110 -7.48 -4.48 -9.35
CA LEU A 110 -7.95 -4.41 -7.97
C LEU A 110 -9.12 -5.39 -7.85
N SER A 111 -9.13 -6.20 -6.79
CA SER A 111 -10.23 -7.16 -6.54
C SER A 111 -11.50 -6.41 -6.11
N ASP A 112 -12.64 -6.86 -6.58
CA ASP A 112 -13.99 -6.46 -6.15
C ASP A 112 -14.58 -7.42 -5.10
N ASP A 113 -13.80 -8.41 -4.64
CA ASP A 113 -14.20 -9.35 -3.60
C ASP A 113 -14.50 -8.61 -2.29
N PRO A 114 -15.69 -8.81 -1.69
CA PRO A 114 -16.02 -8.21 -0.40
C PRO A 114 -15.27 -8.85 0.78
N THR A 115 -14.55 -9.95 0.56
CA THR A 115 -13.77 -10.64 1.59
C THR A 115 -12.47 -9.88 1.86
N PRO A 116 -12.20 -9.46 3.12
CA PRO A 116 -10.94 -8.84 3.48
C PRO A 116 -9.74 -9.77 3.27
N VAL A 117 -8.62 -9.19 2.87
CA VAL A 117 -7.39 -9.94 2.68
C VAL A 117 -6.86 -10.55 3.98
N LEU A 118 -7.22 -9.98 5.12
CA LEU A 118 -6.87 -10.47 6.45
C LEU A 118 -8.09 -10.44 7.39
N GLN A 119 -8.40 -11.61 7.94
CA GLN A 119 -9.47 -11.86 8.91
C GLN A 119 -8.93 -12.76 10.03
N PRO A 120 -9.64 -12.96 11.14
CA PRO A 120 -9.22 -13.86 12.22
C PRO A 120 -8.87 -15.27 11.74
N GLU A 121 -9.59 -15.78 10.76
CA GLU A 121 -9.45 -17.14 10.21
C GLU A 121 -8.30 -17.28 9.22
N THR A 122 -7.75 -16.15 8.70
CA THR A 122 -6.77 -16.17 7.60
C THR A 122 -5.52 -17.00 7.93
N PHE A 123 -5.05 -16.98 9.19
CA PHE A 123 -3.91 -17.80 9.61
C PHE A 123 -4.18 -19.29 9.41
N PHE A 124 -5.27 -19.80 9.97
CA PHE A 124 -5.62 -21.23 9.91
C PHE A 124 -5.95 -21.67 8.48
N ALA A 125 -6.71 -20.87 7.75
CA ALA A 125 -7.03 -21.14 6.34
C ALA A 125 -5.75 -21.21 5.49
N THR A 126 -4.79 -20.29 5.71
CA THR A 126 -3.51 -20.25 4.97
C THR A 126 -2.62 -21.44 5.35
N ALA A 127 -2.54 -21.81 6.63
CA ALA A 127 -1.80 -22.98 7.08
C ALA A 127 -2.35 -24.27 6.43
N LYS A 128 -3.66 -24.47 6.46
CA LYS A 128 -4.33 -25.60 5.80
C LYS A 128 -4.10 -25.59 4.28
N ALA A 129 -4.15 -24.42 3.64
CA ALA A 129 -3.83 -24.29 2.22
C ALA A 129 -2.37 -24.67 1.94
N SER A 130 -1.43 -24.32 2.82
CA SER A 130 -0.01 -24.69 2.64
C SER A 130 0.19 -26.20 2.65
N GLU A 131 -0.49 -26.94 3.54
CA GLU A 131 -0.45 -28.42 3.59
C GLU A 131 -0.98 -29.03 2.28
N ARG A 132 -2.10 -28.51 1.76
CA ARG A 132 -2.64 -28.94 0.47
C ARG A 132 -1.64 -28.73 -0.67
N TYR A 133 -0.98 -27.56 -0.72
CA TYR A 133 0.01 -27.26 -1.78
C TYR A 133 1.31 -28.05 -1.60
N ALA A 134 1.69 -28.42 -0.37
CA ALA A 134 2.77 -29.35 -0.11
C ALA A 134 2.46 -30.72 -0.74
N ALA A 135 1.26 -31.28 -0.47
CA ALA A 135 0.83 -32.54 -1.06
C ALA A 135 0.79 -32.51 -2.60
N ILE A 136 0.31 -31.40 -3.19
CA ILE A 136 0.36 -31.21 -4.66
C ILE A 136 1.82 -31.23 -5.15
N ALA A 137 2.72 -30.53 -4.48
CA ALA A 137 4.13 -30.48 -4.87
C ALA A 137 4.84 -31.82 -4.74
N ASP A 138 4.53 -32.61 -3.70
CA ASP A 138 5.08 -33.94 -3.46
C ASP A 138 4.54 -35.00 -4.45
N ALA A 139 3.30 -34.77 -4.95
CA ALA A 139 2.72 -35.57 -6.04
C ALA A 139 3.26 -35.20 -7.45
N GLY A 140 4.28 -34.34 -7.53
CA GLY A 140 4.91 -33.91 -8.79
C GLY A 140 4.38 -32.59 -9.36
N GLY A 141 3.46 -31.91 -8.64
CA GLY A 141 2.93 -30.61 -9.02
C GLY A 141 1.97 -30.66 -10.21
N TRP A 142 2.15 -29.78 -11.14
CA TRP A 142 1.26 -29.59 -12.28
C TRP A 142 2.02 -29.36 -13.60
N PRO A 143 1.38 -29.62 -14.77
CA PRO A 143 2.02 -29.43 -16.06
C PRO A 143 2.28 -27.94 -16.34
N THR A 144 3.35 -27.67 -17.10
CA THR A 144 3.57 -26.38 -17.73
C THR A 144 2.54 -26.14 -18.83
N VAL A 145 2.08 -24.90 -18.95
CA VAL A 145 1.11 -24.49 -19.97
C VAL A 145 1.71 -23.47 -20.94
N SER A 146 1.17 -23.41 -22.14
CA SER A 146 1.53 -22.46 -23.19
C SER A 146 0.55 -21.28 -23.24
N ALA A 147 0.86 -20.24 -24.01
CA ALA A 147 -0.07 -19.17 -24.31
C ALA A 147 -1.27 -19.69 -25.11
N LEU A 148 -2.48 -19.38 -24.63
CA LEU A 148 -3.73 -19.91 -25.21
C LEU A 148 -4.84 -18.84 -25.18
N SER A 149 -5.75 -18.95 -26.13
CA SER A 149 -6.94 -18.09 -26.21
C SER A 149 -8.20 -18.93 -26.37
N PRO A 150 -9.38 -18.41 -26.05
CA PRO A 150 -10.64 -19.06 -26.32
C PRO A 150 -10.75 -19.57 -27.75
N GLY A 151 -11.23 -20.81 -27.89
CA GLY A 151 -11.32 -21.50 -29.19
C GLY A 151 -10.14 -22.43 -29.53
N ALA A 152 -9.04 -22.39 -28.76
CA ALA A 152 -7.91 -23.32 -28.92
C ALA A 152 -8.33 -24.77 -28.69
N LYS A 153 -7.57 -25.72 -29.28
CA LYS A 153 -7.81 -27.17 -29.19
C LYS A 153 -6.47 -27.91 -29.10
N GLY A 154 -6.53 -29.18 -28.65
CA GLY A 154 -5.37 -30.07 -28.64
C GLY A 154 -4.73 -30.25 -27.25
N ALA A 155 -3.53 -30.83 -27.25
CA ALA A 155 -2.81 -31.23 -26.03
C ALA A 155 -2.53 -30.09 -25.04
N GLU A 156 -2.29 -28.90 -25.57
CA GLU A 156 -2.01 -27.70 -24.75
C GLU A 156 -3.24 -27.26 -23.94
N VAL A 157 -4.46 -27.38 -24.53
CA VAL A 157 -5.71 -27.12 -23.81
C VAL A 157 -5.93 -28.19 -22.74
N ALA A 158 -5.62 -29.47 -23.04
CA ALA A 158 -5.68 -30.53 -22.05
C ALA A 158 -4.73 -30.30 -20.86
N ALA A 159 -3.51 -29.81 -21.13
CA ALA A 159 -2.57 -29.43 -20.08
C ALA A 159 -3.11 -28.27 -19.21
N LEU A 160 -3.70 -27.24 -19.81
CA LEU A 160 -4.33 -26.13 -19.08
C LEU A 160 -5.50 -26.61 -18.20
N ARG A 161 -6.37 -27.47 -18.73
CA ARG A 161 -7.48 -28.08 -17.97
C ARG A 161 -6.97 -28.82 -16.75
N LYS A 162 -5.98 -29.71 -16.92
CA LYS A 162 -5.36 -30.45 -15.85
C LYS A 162 -4.73 -29.51 -14.81
N ARG A 163 -4.03 -28.45 -15.28
CA ARG A 163 -3.42 -27.45 -14.41
C ARG A 163 -4.44 -26.76 -13.50
N LEU A 164 -5.55 -26.30 -14.06
CA LEU A 164 -6.61 -25.59 -13.32
C LEU A 164 -7.42 -26.52 -12.43
N ALA A 165 -7.61 -27.78 -12.84
CA ALA A 165 -8.33 -28.77 -12.03
C ALA A 165 -7.54 -29.16 -10.75
N ILE A 166 -6.21 -29.28 -10.82
CA ILE A 166 -5.35 -29.58 -9.66
C ILE A 166 -5.48 -28.52 -8.58
N GLU A 167 -5.57 -27.24 -8.95
CA GLU A 167 -5.76 -26.16 -7.97
C GLU A 167 -7.23 -25.95 -7.55
N GLY A 168 -8.18 -26.51 -8.30
CA GLY A 168 -9.62 -26.42 -8.03
C GLY A 168 -10.32 -25.26 -8.72
N ASP A 169 -9.64 -24.56 -9.64
CA ASP A 169 -10.28 -23.53 -10.49
C ASP A 169 -11.25 -24.14 -11.50
N LEU A 170 -11.00 -25.39 -11.92
CA LEU A 170 -11.85 -26.17 -12.82
C LEU A 170 -12.35 -27.43 -12.11
N ALA A 171 -13.63 -27.72 -12.24
CA ALA A 171 -14.19 -28.96 -11.68
C ALA A 171 -13.48 -30.20 -12.25
N GLY A 172 -13.23 -31.23 -11.40
CA GLY A 172 -12.47 -32.42 -11.79
C GLY A 172 -13.08 -33.17 -12.98
N ALA A 173 -14.41 -33.19 -13.10
CA ALA A 173 -15.11 -33.77 -14.26
C ALA A 173 -14.77 -33.10 -15.58
N GLU A 174 -14.40 -31.82 -15.56
CA GLU A 174 -13.99 -31.01 -16.69
C GLU A 174 -12.48 -31.08 -16.98
N ALA A 175 -11.69 -31.78 -16.17
CA ALA A 175 -10.24 -31.90 -16.32
C ALA A 175 -9.82 -32.58 -17.63
N ASN A 176 -10.65 -33.52 -18.10
CA ASN A 176 -10.39 -34.30 -19.32
C ASN A 176 -11.06 -33.63 -20.51
N GLY A 177 -10.29 -33.42 -21.58
CA GLY A 177 -10.79 -32.83 -22.81
C GLY A 177 -9.70 -31.99 -23.51
N ALA A 178 -9.79 -31.90 -24.82
CA ALA A 178 -8.81 -31.19 -25.65
C ALA A 178 -9.41 -29.94 -26.32
N GLY A 179 -10.62 -29.54 -25.95
CA GLY A 179 -11.31 -28.36 -26.46
C GLY A 179 -11.51 -27.27 -25.46
N TRP A 180 -11.52 -26.01 -25.93
CA TRP A 180 -11.87 -24.87 -25.08
C TRP A 180 -13.38 -24.84 -24.84
N SER A 181 -13.82 -24.73 -23.57
CA SER A 181 -15.22 -24.66 -23.18
C SER A 181 -15.53 -23.36 -22.41
N PRO A 182 -16.82 -22.99 -22.27
CA PRO A 182 -17.21 -21.89 -21.37
C PRO A 182 -16.74 -22.11 -19.92
N ALA A 183 -16.78 -23.35 -19.42
CA ALA A 183 -16.28 -23.71 -18.11
C ALA A 183 -14.77 -23.44 -17.98
N LEU A 184 -13.98 -23.78 -19.01
CA LEU A 184 -12.55 -23.43 -19.02
C LEU A 184 -12.31 -21.92 -19.02
N THR A 185 -13.12 -21.15 -19.76
CA THR A 185 -13.04 -19.67 -19.72
C THR A 185 -13.31 -19.14 -18.31
N ALA A 186 -14.34 -19.66 -17.64
CA ALA A 186 -14.67 -19.29 -16.25
C ALA A 186 -13.52 -19.65 -15.30
N ALA A 187 -12.94 -20.84 -15.45
CA ALA A 187 -11.80 -21.30 -14.65
C ALA A 187 -10.56 -20.41 -14.84
N VAL A 188 -10.23 -20.01 -16.08
CA VAL A 188 -9.14 -19.05 -16.32
C VAL A 188 -9.42 -17.70 -15.69
N LYS A 189 -10.66 -17.20 -15.76
CA LYS A 189 -11.03 -15.93 -15.10
C LYS A 189 -10.95 -16.04 -13.58
N HIS A 190 -11.38 -17.17 -12.98
CA HIS A 190 -11.24 -17.39 -11.55
C HIS A 190 -9.76 -17.46 -11.12
N PHE A 191 -8.93 -18.17 -11.88
CA PHE A 191 -7.49 -18.16 -11.68
C PHE A 191 -6.91 -16.74 -11.74
N GLN A 192 -7.29 -15.94 -12.73
CA GLN A 192 -6.88 -14.55 -12.87
C GLN A 192 -7.30 -13.70 -11.67
N PHE A 193 -8.55 -13.83 -11.22
CA PHE A 193 -9.10 -13.14 -10.05
C PHE A 193 -8.24 -13.39 -8.79
N ARG A 194 -8.03 -14.65 -8.41
CA ARG A 194 -7.28 -14.99 -7.20
C ARG A 194 -5.78 -14.66 -7.29
N ASN A 195 -5.26 -14.45 -8.50
CA ASN A 195 -3.90 -13.94 -8.71
C ASN A 195 -3.81 -12.40 -8.91
N GLY A 196 -4.91 -11.66 -8.69
CA GLY A 196 -4.94 -10.19 -8.82
C GLY A 196 -4.77 -9.70 -10.25
N LEU A 197 -5.15 -10.50 -11.24
CA LEU A 197 -5.04 -10.21 -12.65
C LEU A 197 -6.40 -9.83 -13.24
N ARG A 198 -6.39 -9.11 -14.35
CA ARG A 198 -7.61 -8.82 -15.11
C ARG A 198 -8.22 -10.11 -15.64
N GLN A 199 -9.51 -10.29 -15.41
CA GLN A 199 -10.27 -11.48 -15.77
C GLN A 199 -10.61 -11.52 -17.27
N THR A 200 -9.59 -11.60 -18.10
CA THR A 200 -9.73 -11.62 -19.58
C THR A 200 -10.17 -12.99 -20.13
N GLY A 201 -9.93 -14.06 -19.40
CA GLY A 201 -10.12 -15.43 -19.89
C GLY A 201 -9.05 -15.87 -20.91
N VAL A 202 -7.97 -15.09 -21.08
CA VAL A 202 -6.87 -15.39 -22.01
C VAL A 202 -5.62 -15.78 -21.22
N VAL A 203 -4.91 -16.79 -21.67
CA VAL A 203 -3.65 -17.27 -21.07
C VAL A 203 -2.48 -16.65 -21.82
N ALA A 204 -2.07 -15.48 -21.37
CA ALA A 204 -0.93 -14.73 -21.91
C ALA A 204 -0.29 -13.87 -20.81
N GLY A 205 0.86 -13.29 -21.08
CA GLY A 205 1.51 -12.31 -20.19
C GLY A 205 1.60 -12.77 -18.73
N ALA A 206 1.10 -11.95 -17.81
CA ALA A 206 1.12 -12.25 -16.37
C ALA A 206 0.32 -13.53 -16.02
N THR A 207 -0.81 -13.80 -16.69
CA THR A 207 -1.58 -15.04 -16.49
C THR A 207 -0.73 -16.27 -16.79
N LEU A 208 -0.02 -16.27 -17.92
CA LEU A 208 0.87 -17.38 -18.28
C LEU A 208 2.01 -17.56 -17.27
N ARG A 209 2.65 -16.47 -16.87
CA ARG A 209 3.69 -16.51 -15.82
C ARG A 209 3.16 -17.10 -14.52
N ALA A 210 2.00 -16.65 -14.05
CA ALA A 210 1.39 -17.12 -12.79
C ALA A 210 1.00 -18.60 -12.85
N LEU A 211 0.47 -19.10 -13.99
CA LEU A 211 0.13 -20.52 -14.20
C LEU A 211 1.37 -21.42 -14.12
N ASN A 212 2.51 -20.93 -14.59
CA ASN A 212 3.76 -21.71 -14.64
C ASN A 212 4.64 -21.58 -13.40
N VAL A 213 4.20 -20.86 -12.36
CA VAL A 213 4.89 -20.89 -11.06
C VAL A 213 4.79 -22.31 -10.49
N PRO A 214 5.92 -22.94 -10.09
CA PRO A 214 5.92 -24.32 -9.58
C PRO A 214 5.08 -24.48 -8.31
N ALA A 215 4.48 -25.66 -8.12
CA ALA A 215 3.70 -25.96 -6.92
C ALA A 215 4.50 -25.81 -5.63
N ARG A 216 5.79 -26.21 -5.65
CA ARG A 216 6.69 -26.05 -4.52
C ARG A 216 6.88 -24.56 -4.14
N THR A 217 6.95 -23.66 -5.12
CA THR A 217 7.03 -22.21 -4.88
C THR A 217 5.72 -21.71 -4.24
N ARG A 218 4.55 -22.14 -4.73
CA ARG A 218 3.25 -21.77 -4.15
C ARG A 218 3.09 -22.27 -2.71
N PHE A 219 3.55 -23.50 -2.44
CA PHE A 219 3.65 -24.02 -1.07
C PHE A 219 4.50 -23.10 -0.17
N LYS A 220 5.72 -22.75 -0.61
CA LYS A 220 6.61 -21.89 0.17
C LYS A 220 5.98 -20.51 0.45
N GLN A 221 5.31 -19.90 -0.53
CA GLN A 221 4.59 -18.63 -0.35
C GLN A 221 3.51 -18.73 0.74
N LEU A 222 2.71 -19.80 0.74
CA LEU A 222 1.67 -20.04 1.76
C LEU A 222 2.28 -20.30 3.13
N ALA A 223 3.27 -21.19 3.22
CA ALA A 223 3.94 -21.53 4.48
C ALA A 223 4.64 -20.31 5.09
N SER A 224 5.33 -19.52 4.27
CA SER A 224 6.00 -18.29 4.70
C SER A 224 4.99 -17.24 5.19
N SER A 225 3.86 -17.07 4.49
CA SER A 225 2.79 -16.18 4.93
C SER A 225 2.14 -16.65 6.22
N ALA A 226 1.85 -17.95 6.36
CA ALA A 226 1.32 -18.53 7.61
C ALA A 226 2.29 -18.29 8.78
N ASN A 227 3.59 -18.51 8.59
CA ASN A 227 4.60 -18.24 9.62
C ASN A 227 4.62 -16.77 10.05
N ARG A 228 4.47 -15.82 9.12
CA ARG A 228 4.38 -14.39 9.45
C ARG A 228 3.11 -14.02 10.20
N LEU A 229 2.02 -14.74 9.96
CA LEU A 229 0.74 -14.55 10.68
C LEU A 229 0.72 -15.25 12.04
N ALA A 230 1.59 -16.26 12.26
CA ALA A 230 1.68 -17.01 13.50
C ALA A 230 2.01 -16.07 14.68
N GLY A 231 1.21 -16.10 15.72
CA GLY A 231 1.40 -15.24 16.90
C GLY A 231 1.05 -13.76 16.68
N MET A 232 0.48 -13.40 15.53
CA MET A 232 -0.01 -12.05 15.29
C MET A 232 -1.16 -11.73 16.24
N ASN A 233 -0.99 -10.69 17.04
CA ASN A 233 -2.04 -10.18 17.93
C ASN A 233 -2.55 -8.85 17.36
N PHE A 234 -3.53 -8.94 16.45
CA PHE A 234 -4.20 -7.77 15.88
C PHE A 234 -5.63 -7.67 16.41
N PRO A 235 -6.06 -6.51 16.93
CA PRO A 235 -7.40 -6.34 17.48
C PRO A 235 -8.41 -6.19 16.33
N PHE A 236 -8.83 -7.32 15.75
CA PHE A 236 -9.95 -7.34 14.81
C PHE A 236 -11.21 -6.83 15.49
N GLY A 237 -11.69 -5.66 15.08
CA GLY A 237 -12.91 -5.04 15.56
C GLY A 237 -13.91 -4.87 14.42
N GLU A 238 -14.99 -4.12 14.69
CA GLU A 238 -15.99 -3.80 13.67
C GLU A 238 -15.40 -2.98 12.52
N LYS A 239 -14.33 -2.21 12.79
CA LYS A 239 -13.70 -1.28 11.83
C LYS A 239 -12.17 -1.37 11.93
N TYR A 240 -11.50 -1.69 10.83
CA TYR A 240 -10.05 -1.71 10.75
C TYR A 240 -9.54 -1.53 9.31
N VAL A 241 -8.24 -1.28 9.16
CA VAL A 241 -7.59 -1.13 7.85
C VAL A 241 -6.52 -2.20 7.70
N VAL A 242 -6.49 -2.84 6.54
CA VAL A 242 -5.42 -3.78 6.17
C VAL A 242 -4.70 -3.29 4.93
N VAL A 243 -3.38 -3.33 4.94
CA VAL A 243 -2.55 -3.17 3.75
C VAL A 243 -1.82 -4.47 3.49
N ASN A 244 -2.19 -5.21 2.45
CA ASN A 244 -1.34 -6.30 2.00
C ASN A 244 -0.34 -5.76 0.97
N LEU A 245 0.92 -5.63 1.38
CA LEU A 245 1.98 -5.00 0.62
C LEU A 245 2.18 -5.64 -0.77
N PRO A 246 2.27 -6.98 -0.93
CA PRO A 246 2.36 -7.62 -2.24
C PRO A 246 1.17 -7.36 -3.16
N SER A 247 -0.03 -7.15 -2.60
CA SER A 247 -1.23 -6.80 -3.36
C SER A 247 -1.24 -5.35 -3.82
N THR A 248 -0.40 -4.49 -3.22
CA THR A 248 -0.43 -3.03 -3.42
C THR A 248 -1.86 -2.48 -3.29
N ALA A 249 -2.56 -2.92 -2.24
CA ALA A 249 -3.96 -2.61 -1.96
C ALA A 249 -4.17 -2.30 -0.48
N VAL A 250 -5.14 -1.43 -0.21
CA VAL A 250 -5.63 -1.08 1.13
C VAL A 250 -7.09 -1.50 1.22
N ASP A 251 -7.43 -2.34 2.19
CA ASP A 251 -8.80 -2.71 2.53
C ASP A 251 -9.25 -1.87 3.73
N ALA A 252 -10.30 -1.09 3.58
CA ALA A 252 -11.08 -0.52 4.66
C ALA A 252 -12.18 -1.52 5.01
N VAL A 253 -12.08 -2.13 6.17
CA VAL A 253 -12.95 -3.23 6.59
C VAL A 253 -13.95 -2.74 7.62
N GLU A 254 -15.20 -3.14 7.46
CA GLU A 254 -16.29 -2.84 8.37
C GLU A 254 -17.19 -4.07 8.51
N TYR A 255 -17.48 -4.46 9.76
CA TYR A 255 -18.31 -5.64 10.09
C TYR A 255 -17.87 -6.92 9.35
N GLY A 256 -16.55 -7.12 9.21
CA GLY A 256 -15.98 -8.31 8.58
C GLY A 256 -15.99 -8.30 7.05
N HIS A 257 -16.45 -7.22 6.40
CA HIS A 257 -16.46 -7.07 4.95
C HIS A 257 -15.64 -5.87 4.50
N VAL A 258 -15.13 -5.92 3.28
CA VAL A 258 -14.47 -4.78 2.65
C VAL A 258 -15.51 -3.71 2.31
N ALA A 259 -15.56 -2.63 3.08
CA ALA A 259 -16.38 -1.46 2.76
C ALA A 259 -15.82 -0.71 1.53
N HIS A 260 -14.49 -0.57 1.48
CA HIS A 260 -13.78 0.04 0.35
C HIS A 260 -12.42 -0.63 0.17
N ARG A 261 -12.01 -0.83 -1.09
CA ARG A 261 -10.66 -1.28 -1.43
C ARG A 261 -9.98 -0.25 -2.33
N TYR A 262 -8.75 0.11 -1.98
CA TYR A 262 -8.00 1.15 -2.68
C TYR A 262 -6.72 0.61 -3.29
N THR A 263 -6.36 1.10 -4.48
CA THR A 263 -5.03 0.88 -5.05
C THR A 263 -3.99 1.64 -4.23
N ALA A 264 -2.86 0.99 -3.94
CA ALA A 264 -1.76 1.59 -3.21
C ALA A 264 -0.44 1.58 -4.00
N ILE A 265 0.47 2.49 -3.63
CA ILE A 265 1.88 2.43 -3.97
C ILE A 265 2.62 2.23 -2.66
N VAL A 266 3.42 1.17 -2.60
CA VAL A 266 4.18 0.75 -1.42
C VAL A 266 5.69 0.91 -1.63
N GLY A 267 6.48 0.63 -0.62
CA GLY A 267 7.95 0.70 -0.67
C GLY A 267 8.55 -0.12 -1.78
N GLY A 268 9.63 0.38 -2.38
CA GLY A 268 10.42 -0.35 -3.38
C GLY A 268 11.30 -1.44 -2.74
N PRO A 269 11.98 -2.29 -3.56
CA PRO A 269 12.87 -3.33 -3.07
C PRO A 269 14.06 -2.81 -2.23
N GLU A 270 14.49 -1.56 -2.46
CA GLU A 270 15.57 -0.91 -1.68
C GLU A 270 15.03 -0.21 -0.41
N HIS A 271 13.72 -0.05 -0.30
CA HIS A 271 13.04 0.71 0.76
C HIS A 271 11.71 0.05 1.10
N HIS A 272 11.77 -1.13 1.72
CA HIS A 272 10.58 -1.90 2.04
C HIS A 272 9.59 -1.09 2.89
N SER A 273 8.30 -1.24 2.62
CA SER A 273 7.29 -0.95 3.63
C SER A 273 7.40 -1.99 4.74
N PRO A 274 7.48 -1.61 6.03
CA PRO A 274 7.57 -2.58 7.11
C PRO A 274 6.24 -3.30 7.34
N GLN A 275 6.29 -4.48 7.95
CA GLN A 275 5.10 -5.12 8.51
C GLN A 275 4.88 -4.51 9.90
N ILE A 276 3.73 -3.89 10.11
CA ILE A 276 3.41 -3.17 11.36
C ILE A 276 1.96 -3.35 11.75
N SER A 277 1.71 -3.29 13.06
CA SER A 277 0.39 -3.09 13.65
C SER A 277 0.39 -1.75 14.40
N ALA A 278 -0.58 -0.90 14.10
CA ALA A 278 -0.68 0.45 14.68
C ALA A 278 -2.16 0.88 14.80
N LYS A 279 -2.38 2.14 15.18
CA LYS A 279 -3.71 2.76 15.19
C LYS A 279 -3.67 4.07 14.42
N ILE A 280 -4.63 4.27 13.54
CA ILE A 280 -4.88 5.56 12.90
C ILE A 280 -5.54 6.46 13.93
N VAL A 281 -4.95 7.64 14.17
CA VAL A 281 -5.38 8.56 15.23
C VAL A 281 -5.84 9.91 14.71
N ALA A 282 -5.41 10.32 13.51
CA ALA A 282 -5.74 11.62 12.94
C ALA A 282 -5.60 11.65 11.42
N ILE A 283 -6.33 12.57 10.81
CA ILE A 283 -6.18 12.99 9.41
C ILE A 283 -5.57 14.38 9.41
N ASN A 284 -4.42 14.53 8.72
CA ASN A 284 -3.78 15.83 8.57
C ASN A 284 -4.06 16.37 7.16
N LEU A 285 -4.71 17.51 7.07
CA LEU A 285 -4.98 18.24 5.83
C LEU A 285 -3.89 19.28 5.58
N ASN A 286 -3.53 19.48 4.31
CA ASN A 286 -2.44 20.37 3.90
C ASN A 286 -1.16 20.17 4.73
N PRO A 287 -0.64 18.92 4.86
CA PRO A 287 0.51 18.64 5.70
C PRO A 287 1.77 19.31 5.17
N THR A 288 2.66 19.72 6.06
CA THR A 288 4.08 19.90 5.71
C THR A 288 4.79 18.57 5.78
N TRP A 289 5.86 18.38 5.01
CA TRP A 289 6.65 17.16 5.05
C TRP A 289 8.06 17.44 5.59
N THR A 290 8.38 16.82 6.71
CA THR A 290 9.76 16.77 7.20
C THR A 290 10.49 15.66 6.44
N VAL A 291 11.54 16.02 5.71
CA VAL A 291 12.28 15.10 4.85
C VAL A 291 13.11 14.14 5.72
N PRO A 292 12.95 12.83 5.59
CA PRO A 292 13.78 11.85 6.30
C PRO A 292 15.26 11.99 5.97
N GLU A 293 16.13 11.68 6.93
CA GLU A 293 17.58 11.76 6.77
C GLU A 293 18.10 10.93 5.59
N SER A 294 17.55 9.72 5.41
CA SER A 294 17.89 8.84 4.28
C SER A 294 17.64 9.51 2.91
N ILE A 295 16.51 10.23 2.77
CA ILE A 295 16.18 10.97 1.55
C ILE A 295 17.08 12.21 1.41
N ILE A 296 17.40 12.90 2.52
CA ILE A 296 18.36 14.01 2.48
C ILE A 296 19.68 13.53 1.90
N LYS A 297 20.22 12.43 2.45
CA LYS A 297 21.51 11.86 2.04
C LYS A 297 21.50 11.35 0.60
N ASN A 298 20.51 10.50 0.28
CA ASN A 298 20.53 9.71 -0.96
C ASN A 298 19.93 10.46 -2.16
N GLU A 299 19.12 11.50 -1.93
CA GLU A 299 18.47 12.23 -3.02
C GLU A 299 18.72 13.73 -3.00
N ILE A 300 18.51 14.41 -1.84
CA ILE A 300 18.56 15.87 -1.81
C ILE A 300 19.98 16.37 -2.03
N ILE A 301 20.96 15.81 -1.31
CA ILE A 301 22.37 16.20 -1.45
C ILE A 301 22.87 16.02 -2.91
N PRO A 302 22.69 14.86 -3.57
CA PRO A 302 23.05 14.70 -4.97
C PRO A 302 22.32 15.66 -5.91
N LYS A 303 21.03 15.92 -5.68
CA LYS A 303 20.24 16.87 -6.48
C LYS A 303 20.75 18.30 -6.33
N MET A 304 21.12 18.73 -5.12
CA MET A 304 21.65 20.08 -4.88
C MET A 304 23.02 20.31 -5.51
N ARG A 305 23.83 19.26 -5.65
CA ARG A 305 25.13 19.36 -6.39
C ARG A 305 24.94 19.66 -7.87
N SER A 306 23.92 19.09 -8.50
CA SER A 306 23.63 19.25 -9.93
C SER A 306 22.62 20.34 -10.23
N GLN A 307 21.77 20.71 -9.28
CA GLN A 307 20.64 21.63 -9.44
C GLN A 307 20.53 22.56 -8.20
N PRO A 308 21.31 23.63 -8.10
CA PRO A 308 21.35 24.50 -6.90
C PRO A 308 20.00 25.12 -6.52
N ASN A 309 19.06 25.24 -7.45
CA ASN A 309 17.71 25.76 -7.24
C ASN A 309 16.67 24.66 -6.91
N TYR A 310 17.09 23.41 -6.68
CA TYR A 310 16.18 22.29 -6.44
C TYR A 310 15.27 22.53 -5.22
N LEU A 311 15.84 22.95 -4.08
CA LEU A 311 15.07 23.19 -2.84
C LEU A 311 14.01 24.27 -3.03
N SER A 312 14.36 25.37 -3.68
CA SER A 312 13.42 26.45 -3.98
C SER A 312 12.26 25.97 -4.85
N ARG A 313 12.54 25.25 -5.95
CA ARG A 313 11.50 24.69 -6.83
C ARG A 313 10.63 23.67 -6.12
N ALA A 314 11.22 22.85 -5.25
CA ALA A 314 10.53 21.86 -4.45
C ALA A 314 9.84 22.44 -3.21
N ARG A 315 10.00 23.75 -2.94
CA ARG A 315 9.47 24.44 -1.76
C ARG A 315 9.92 23.77 -0.45
N ILE A 316 11.22 23.40 -0.39
CA ILE A 316 11.85 22.82 0.79
C ILE A 316 12.69 23.88 1.47
N ARG A 317 12.37 24.17 2.73
CA ARG A 317 13.14 25.07 3.60
C ARG A 317 14.13 24.28 4.44
N ILE A 318 15.27 24.87 4.73
CA ILE A 318 16.26 24.34 5.68
C ILE A 318 16.09 25.08 7.00
N LEU A 319 15.90 24.34 8.08
CA LEU A 319 15.68 24.90 9.42
C LEU A 319 16.80 24.43 10.36
N ASN A 320 17.36 25.36 11.14
CA ASN A 320 18.29 25.02 12.21
C ASN A 320 17.55 24.47 13.45
N ASN A 321 18.30 24.11 14.49
CA ASN A 321 17.75 23.56 15.75
C ASN A 321 16.84 24.55 16.51
N LYS A 322 16.89 25.84 16.17
CA LYS A 322 15.99 26.87 16.71
C LYS A 322 14.77 27.11 15.83
N GLY A 323 14.60 26.35 14.73
CA GLY A 323 13.51 26.50 13.78
C GLY A 323 13.66 27.68 12.82
N GLN A 324 14.82 28.35 12.80
CA GLN A 324 15.10 29.49 11.92
C GLN A 324 15.54 28.98 10.56
N GLU A 325 15.13 29.68 9.51
CA GLU A 325 15.46 29.31 8.13
C GLU A 325 16.94 29.65 7.83
N VAL A 326 17.61 28.71 7.15
CA VAL A 326 19.00 28.76 6.76
C VAL A 326 19.10 28.85 5.24
N ASN A 327 19.93 29.76 4.75
CA ASN A 327 20.15 29.89 3.30
C ASN A 327 20.82 28.61 2.76
N PRO A 328 20.31 28.00 1.68
CA PRO A 328 20.92 26.83 1.06
C PRO A 328 22.40 27.03 0.64
N GLY A 329 22.80 28.27 0.32
CA GLY A 329 24.19 28.61 0.00
C GLY A 329 25.15 28.52 1.18
N ALA A 330 24.65 28.47 2.43
CA ALA A 330 25.48 28.30 3.62
C ALA A 330 25.79 26.81 3.92
N ILE A 331 25.23 25.87 3.15
CA ILE A 331 25.40 24.43 3.34
C ILE A 331 26.43 23.87 2.35
N ASN A 332 27.38 23.10 2.88
CA ASN A 332 28.31 22.36 2.02
C ASN A 332 27.65 21.08 1.48
N TRP A 333 27.12 21.17 0.26
CA TRP A 333 26.45 20.04 -0.42
C TRP A 333 27.42 18.94 -0.88
N ASN A 334 28.73 19.14 -0.80
CA ASN A 334 29.73 18.09 -1.06
C ASN A 334 30.03 17.23 0.17
N SER A 335 29.32 17.46 1.26
CA SER A 335 29.40 16.70 2.52
C SER A 335 28.00 16.32 3.01
N ASP A 336 27.96 15.61 4.13
CA ASP A 336 26.70 15.23 4.81
C ASP A 336 26.16 16.35 5.72
N GLN A 337 26.68 17.58 5.64
CA GLN A 337 26.32 18.69 6.52
C GLN A 337 24.80 18.97 6.56
N ALA A 338 24.11 18.79 5.44
CA ALA A 338 22.67 18.99 5.35
C ALA A 338 21.85 18.11 6.32
N LYS A 339 22.39 17.00 6.77
CA LYS A 339 21.75 16.08 7.76
C LYS A 339 21.62 16.70 9.15
N ASN A 340 22.43 17.72 9.45
CA ASN A 340 22.38 18.44 10.73
C ASN A 340 21.24 19.46 10.82
N PHE A 341 20.43 19.56 9.77
CA PHE A 341 19.33 20.50 9.66
C PHE A 341 18.01 19.77 9.40
N THR A 342 16.90 20.39 9.79
CA THR A 342 15.57 19.92 9.41
C THR A 342 15.22 20.47 8.04
N LEU A 343 15.09 19.60 7.04
CA LEU A 343 14.54 19.97 5.75
C LEU A 343 13.02 19.77 5.78
N ARG A 344 12.27 20.83 5.51
CA ARG A 344 10.79 20.81 5.57
C ARG A 344 10.19 21.32 4.28
N GLN A 345 9.42 20.48 3.60
CA GLN A 345 8.64 20.86 2.43
C GLN A 345 7.34 21.53 2.87
N ASP A 346 7.01 22.66 2.27
CA ASP A 346 5.77 23.39 2.53
C ASP A 346 4.54 22.63 2.02
N SER A 347 3.39 22.91 2.62
CA SER A 347 2.10 22.36 2.19
C SER A 347 1.72 22.80 0.76
N GLY A 348 0.80 22.09 0.14
CA GLY A 348 0.21 22.40 -1.16
C GLY A 348 0.38 21.30 -2.20
N ALA A 349 -0.13 21.52 -3.40
CA ALA A 349 -0.29 20.50 -4.45
C ALA A 349 1.01 19.79 -4.86
N GLY A 350 2.17 20.46 -4.71
CA GLY A 350 3.49 19.87 -5.01
C GLY A 350 4.16 19.16 -3.84
N ASN A 351 3.52 19.09 -2.67
CA ASN A 351 4.07 18.41 -1.50
C ASN A 351 4.14 16.89 -1.76
N SER A 352 5.24 16.26 -1.36
CA SER A 352 5.45 14.81 -1.56
C SER A 352 4.39 13.94 -0.88
N LEU A 353 3.75 14.44 0.20
CA LEU A 353 2.63 13.79 0.88
C LEU A 353 1.28 14.08 0.22
N GLY A 354 1.25 14.86 -0.86
CA GLY A 354 0.00 15.40 -1.40
C GLY A 354 -0.69 16.33 -0.41
N LEU A 355 -2.01 16.23 -0.33
CA LEU A 355 -2.86 17.12 0.48
C LEU A 355 -3.42 16.47 1.73
N ILE A 356 -3.21 15.14 1.91
CA ILE A 356 -3.68 14.37 3.06
C ILE A 356 -2.57 13.45 3.57
N ARG A 357 -2.37 13.44 4.89
CA ARG A 357 -1.62 12.40 5.61
C ARG A 357 -2.54 11.74 6.63
N ILE A 358 -2.55 10.41 6.65
CA ILE A 358 -3.25 9.59 7.65
C ILE A 358 -2.22 9.22 8.72
N ALA A 359 -2.37 9.82 9.90
CA ALA A 359 -1.43 9.66 11.01
C ALA A 359 -1.68 8.36 11.77
N MET A 360 -0.65 7.52 11.87
CA MET A 360 -0.64 6.23 12.56
C MET A 360 0.70 6.05 13.28
N PRO A 361 0.87 6.61 14.50
CA PRO A 361 2.13 6.56 15.21
C PRO A 361 2.66 5.14 15.34
N ASN A 362 3.93 4.93 14.95
CA ASN A 362 4.62 3.64 14.97
C ASN A 362 6.14 3.85 15.01
N PRO A 363 6.95 2.83 15.43
CA PRO A 363 8.40 2.95 15.54
C PRO A 363 9.13 3.23 14.22
N ASP A 364 8.58 2.75 13.09
CA ASP A 364 9.17 2.92 11.76
C ASP A 364 8.89 4.30 11.13
N ALA A 365 8.11 5.14 11.82
CA ALA A 365 7.72 6.48 11.37
C ALA A 365 7.07 6.51 9.96
N VAL A 366 6.41 5.42 9.56
CA VAL A 366 5.68 5.31 8.29
C VAL A 366 4.20 5.70 8.48
N TYR A 367 3.55 6.07 7.39
CA TYR A 367 2.16 6.49 7.37
C TYR A 367 1.53 6.26 5.99
N MET A 368 0.21 6.42 5.90
CA MET A 368 -0.49 6.47 4.62
C MET A 368 -0.71 7.93 4.20
N HIS A 369 -0.70 8.21 2.88
CA HIS A 369 -0.83 9.58 2.41
C HIS A 369 -1.27 9.69 0.94
N ASP A 370 -1.63 10.91 0.53
CA ASP A 370 -1.85 11.32 -0.85
C ASP A 370 -0.52 11.44 -1.62
N THR A 371 -0.58 11.77 -2.90
CA THR A 371 0.60 12.02 -3.74
C THR A 371 0.26 12.95 -4.91
N PRO A 372 1.16 13.86 -5.29
CA PRO A 372 1.01 14.62 -6.55
C PRO A 372 1.19 13.73 -7.80
N SER A 373 1.89 12.59 -7.67
CA SER A 373 2.18 11.66 -8.78
C SER A 373 1.08 10.62 -8.97
N ARG A 374 -0.18 11.06 -9.12
CA ARG A 374 -1.37 10.19 -9.20
C ARG A 374 -1.38 9.27 -10.41
N ASN A 375 -0.70 9.65 -11.49
CA ASN A 375 -0.54 8.81 -12.70
C ASN A 375 0.14 7.47 -12.41
N LEU A 376 0.96 7.36 -11.36
CA LEU A 376 1.66 6.14 -11.00
C LEU A 376 0.71 5.03 -10.50
N PHE A 377 -0.49 5.35 -10.04
CA PHE A 377 -1.49 4.33 -9.69
C PHE A 377 -1.99 3.53 -10.90
N ALA A 378 -1.82 4.06 -12.11
CA ALA A 378 -2.18 3.36 -13.35
C ALA A 378 -1.16 2.27 -13.75
N ASN A 379 0.00 2.22 -13.11
CA ASN A 379 1.01 1.21 -13.40
C ASN A 379 0.62 -0.15 -12.79
N ASP A 380 1.05 -1.24 -13.42
CA ASP A 380 0.98 -2.58 -12.84
C ASP A 380 2.00 -2.75 -11.71
N TYR A 381 3.23 -2.27 -11.90
CA TYR A 381 4.26 -2.24 -10.86
C TYR A 381 4.09 -0.99 -9.99
N ARG A 382 3.84 -1.18 -8.69
CA ARG A 382 3.56 -0.11 -7.74
C ARG A 382 4.42 -0.13 -6.47
N PHE A 383 5.61 -0.72 -6.54
CA PHE A 383 6.61 -0.73 -5.47
C PHE A 383 7.58 0.44 -5.70
N LEU A 384 7.13 1.67 -5.41
CA LEU A 384 7.77 2.91 -5.85
C LEU A 384 7.94 3.96 -4.74
N SER A 385 7.62 3.65 -3.48
CA SER A 385 7.80 4.58 -2.36
C SER A 385 9.06 4.25 -1.54
N HIS A 386 9.36 5.10 -0.56
CA HIS A 386 10.43 4.90 0.42
C HIS A 386 9.89 4.32 1.74
N GLY A 387 8.89 3.44 1.66
CA GLY A 387 8.33 2.75 2.83
C GLY A 387 6.91 3.20 3.20
N CYS A 388 6.56 4.47 3.07
CA CYS A 388 5.18 4.94 3.28
C CYS A 388 4.23 4.44 2.18
N VAL A 389 2.93 4.35 2.49
CA VAL A 389 1.91 3.86 1.56
C VAL A 389 1.13 5.02 0.97
N ARG A 390 1.21 5.21 -0.36
CA ARG A 390 0.39 6.17 -1.10
C ARG A 390 -0.93 5.51 -1.46
N VAL A 391 -2.06 6.19 -1.24
CA VAL A 391 -3.39 5.62 -1.43
C VAL A 391 -4.14 6.38 -2.54
N GLN A 392 -4.59 5.66 -3.56
CA GLN A 392 -5.53 6.19 -4.54
C GLN A 392 -6.92 6.31 -3.88
N GLY A 393 -7.59 7.44 -4.04
CA GLY A 393 -8.89 7.65 -3.37
C GLY A 393 -8.75 7.96 -1.86
N VAL A 394 -7.61 8.51 -1.43
CA VAL A 394 -7.32 8.84 -0.03
C VAL A 394 -8.36 9.78 0.61
N TYR A 395 -9.08 10.58 -0.17
CA TYR A 395 -10.16 11.46 0.29
C TYR A 395 -11.35 10.64 0.81
N ASP A 396 -11.72 9.59 0.08
CA ASP A 396 -12.82 8.70 0.48
C ASP A 396 -12.40 7.86 1.70
N LEU A 397 -11.15 7.38 1.73
CA LEU A 397 -10.62 6.70 2.91
C LEU A 397 -10.60 7.61 4.14
N ALA A 398 -10.20 8.87 3.99
CA ALA A 398 -10.21 9.84 5.09
C ALA A 398 -11.64 10.14 5.57
N ALA A 399 -12.61 10.31 4.66
CA ALA A 399 -14.02 10.49 4.99
C ALA A 399 -14.59 9.26 5.75
N TRP A 400 -14.28 8.04 5.27
CA TRP A 400 -14.68 6.81 5.94
C TRP A 400 -14.07 6.69 7.35
N LEU A 401 -12.80 7.05 7.52
CA LEU A 401 -12.14 7.05 8.83
C LEU A 401 -12.77 8.05 9.80
N LEU A 402 -13.17 9.22 9.30
CA LEU A 402 -13.75 10.31 10.09
C LEU A 402 -15.27 10.21 10.27
N ARG A 403 -15.95 9.21 9.70
CA ARG A 403 -17.40 9.15 9.64
C ARG A 403 -18.09 9.32 11.00
N GLU A 404 -17.50 8.81 12.07
CA GLU A 404 -18.00 8.88 13.43
C GLU A 404 -17.52 10.13 14.19
N SER A 405 -16.59 10.89 13.60
CA SER A 405 -16.06 12.11 14.19
C SER A 405 -16.94 13.30 13.81
N PRO A 406 -17.11 14.30 14.69
CA PRO A 406 -17.94 15.48 14.38
C PRO A 406 -17.39 16.24 13.16
N ALA A 407 -18.24 16.47 12.16
CA ALA A 407 -17.91 17.34 11.04
C ALA A 407 -18.19 18.82 11.38
N PRO A 408 -17.50 19.78 10.73
CA PRO A 408 -17.65 21.21 11.03
C PRO A 408 -19.07 21.76 10.87
N ASN A 409 -19.90 21.13 10.02
CA ASN A 409 -21.28 21.50 9.76
C ASN A 409 -22.29 20.74 10.64
N GLY A 410 -21.84 19.98 11.63
CA GLY A 410 -22.67 19.12 12.48
C GLY A 410 -23.17 17.85 11.79
N GLY A 411 -22.77 17.60 10.53
CA GLY A 411 -23.10 16.39 9.78
C GLY A 411 -22.01 15.32 9.81
N VAL A 412 -21.93 14.53 8.73
CA VAL A 412 -20.94 13.45 8.52
C VAL A 412 -19.85 13.97 7.59
N TRP A 413 -18.60 13.57 7.86
CA TRP A 413 -17.49 13.83 6.97
C TRP A 413 -17.68 13.15 5.60
N THR A 414 -17.55 13.94 4.52
CA THR A 414 -17.58 13.48 3.14
C THR A 414 -16.30 13.90 2.42
N GLY A 415 -16.01 13.29 1.27
CA GLY A 415 -14.92 13.70 0.41
C GLY A 415 -14.99 15.19 0.02
N ASP A 416 -16.20 15.71 -0.22
CA ASP A 416 -16.42 17.13 -0.58
C ASP A 416 -16.08 18.08 0.57
N ILE A 417 -16.48 17.74 1.81
CA ILE A 417 -16.13 18.53 3.00
C ILE A 417 -14.61 18.56 3.18
N ILE A 418 -13.95 17.42 3.00
CA ILE A 418 -12.48 17.34 3.07
C ILE A 418 -11.85 18.21 1.98
N GLN A 419 -12.36 18.16 0.74
CA GLN A 419 -11.86 18.99 -0.36
C GLN A 419 -12.05 20.49 -0.08
N GLN A 420 -13.20 20.91 0.46
CA GLN A 420 -13.45 22.29 0.87
C GLN A 420 -12.47 22.76 1.95
N ARG A 421 -12.20 21.91 2.95
CA ARG A 421 -11.22 22.23 4.00
C ARG A 421 -9.81 22.36 3.42
N ILE A 422 -9.42 21.47 2.53
CA ILE A 422 -8.13 21.52 1.83
C ILE A 422 -8.01 22.80 0.98
N ALA A 423 -9.09 23.21 0.30
CA ALA A 423 -9.10 24.40 -0.57
C ALA A 423 -8.84 25.70 0.19
N SER A 424 -9.09 25.74 1.51
CA SER A 424 -8.71 26.90 2.34
C SER A 424 -7.20 27.13 2.43
N GLY A 425 -6.38 26.12 2.10
CA GLY A 425 -4.92 26.14 2.23
C GLY A 425 -4.43 26.03 3.68
N ALA A 426 -5.31 26.10 4.67
CA ALA A 426 -4.95 25.99 6.07
C ALA A 426 -4.51 24.56 6.41
N ARG A 427 -3.46 24.44 7.20
CA ARG A 427 -3.07 23.17 7.80
C ARG A 427 -4.05 22.82 8.92
N GLU A 428 -4.55 21.60 8.90
CA GLU A 428 -5.53 21.14 9.90
C GLU A 428 -5.21 19.70 10.32
N ASP A 429 -5.24 19.45 11.63
CA ASP A 429 -5.03 18.12 12.21
C ASP A 429 -6.35 17.66 12.86
N ILE A 430 -7.10 16.78 12.18
CA ILE A 430 -8.41 16.30 12.61
C ILE A 430 -8.21 14.98 13.33
N LYS A 431 -8.44 14.94 14.64
CA LYS A 431 -8.36 13.71 15.44
C LYS A 431 -9.59 12.83 15.20
N LEU A 432 -9.39 11.53 15.07
CA LEU A 432 -10.48 10.56 15.11
C LEU A 432 -11.05 10.49 16.53
N ILE A 433 -12.37 10.37 16.65
CA ILE A 433 -13.03 10.18 17.96
C ILE A 433 -12.62 8.86 18.61
N ALA A 434 -12.46 7.81 17.80
CA ALA A 434 -11.90 6.53 18.20
C ALA A 434 -10.76 6.14 17.25
N PRO A 435 -9.58 5.77 17.76
CA PRO A 435 -8.49 5.28 16.91
C PRO A 435 -8.88 4.00 16.18
N VAL A 436 -8.63 3.94 14.85
CA VAL A 436 -8.93 2.79 14.01
C VAL A 436 -7.70 1.89 13.91
N PRO A 437 -7.79 0.58 14.26
CA PRO A 437 -6.70 -0.36 14.08
C PRO A 437 -6.26 -0.43 12.61
N VAL A 438 -4.96 -0.50 12.38
CA VAL A 438 -4.37 -0.68 11.04
C VAL A 438 -3.23 -1.67 11.10
N ILE A 439 -3.17 -2.56 10.11
CA ILE A 439 -2.09 -3.53 9.98
C ILE A 439 -1.56 -3.55 8.56
N TRP A 440 -0.24 -3.56 8.42
CA TRP A 440 0.43 -3.83 7.15
C TRP A 440 1.04 -5.21 7.22
N VAL A 441 0.68 -6.06 6.28
CA VAL A 441 1.14 -7.45 6.18
C VAL A 441 1.84 -7.69 4.85
N TYR A 442 2.69 -8.70 4.82
CA TYR A 442 3.33 -9.14 3.59
C TYR A 442 2.93 -10.60 3.32
N MET A 443 1.83 -10.79 2.60
CA MET A 443 1.31 -12.11 2.24
C MET A 443 1.34 -12.26 0.72
N THR A 444 2.23 -13.12 0.25
CA THR A 444 2.36 -13.49 -1.17
C THR A 444 1.50 -14.67 -1.54
N GLY A 445 1.13 -15.51 -0.57
CA GLY A 445 0.13 -16.56 -0.66
C GLY A 445 -0.74 -16.56 0.60
N TRP A 446 -2.06 -16.55 0.45
CA TRP A 446 -3.01 -16.66 1.59
C TRP A 446 -4.30 -17.32 1.15
N ALA A 447 -5.03 -17.85 2.10
CA ALA A 447 -6.39 -18.33 1.89
C ALA A 447 -7.38 -17.46 2.68
N SER A 448 -8.48 -17.08 2.04
CA SER A 448 -9.63 -16.45 2.67
C SER A 448 -10.49 -17.49 3.40
N ALA A 449 -11.43 -17.04 4.23
CA ALA A 449 -12.27 -17.90 5.06
C ALA A 449 -13.12 -18.89 4.25
N ASP A 450 -13.50 -18.54 3.02
CA ASP A 450 -14.21 -19.38 2.05
C ASP A 450 -13.31 -20.44 1.38
N GLY A 451 -12.01 -20.46 1.69
CA GLY A 451 -11.03 -21.41 1.16
C GLY A 451 -10.43 -21.04 -0.20
N VAL A 452 -10.75 -19.88 -0.75
CA VAL A 452 -10.08 -19.38 -1.98
C VAL A 452 -8.64 -19.02 -1.66
N VAL A 453 -7.71 -19.55 -2.47
CA VAL A 453 -6.27 -19.33 -2.28
C VAL A 453 -5.78 -18.28 -3.26
N HIS A 454 -5.19 -17.23 -2.74
CA HIS A 454 -4.70 -16.08 -3.48
C HIS A 454 -3.17 -16.06 -3.55
N PHE A 455 -2.62 -15.51 -4.64
CA PHE A 455 -1.18 -15.34 -4.78
C PHE A 455 -0.80 -13.97 -5.34
N ARG A 456 0.36 -13.47 -4.92
CA ARG A 456 1.03 -12.28 -5.44
C ARG A 456 2.53 -12.57 -5.58
N ASP A 457 3.22 -11.73 -6.36
CA ASP A 457 4.65 -11.84 -6.53
C ASP A 457 5.40 -11.45 -5.24
N ASP A 458 6.49 -12.17 -4.93
CA ASP A 458 7.39 -11.87 -3.81
C ASP A 458 8.43 -10.81 -4.23
N VAL A 459 8.00 -9.55 -4.34
CA VAL A 459 8.84 -8.45 -4.83
C VAL A 459 9.99 -8.13 -3.86
N TYR A 460 9.81 -8.38 -2.55
CA TYR A 460 10.85 -8.15 -1.54
C TYR A 460 11.76 -9.37 -1.31
N ASN A 461 11.47 -10.48 -1.98
CA ASN A 461 12.22 -11.73 -1.87
C ASN A 461 12.36 -12.23 -0.40
N VAL A 462 11.26 -12.15 0.36
CA VAL A 462 11.24 -12.54 1.78
C VAL A 462 10.69 -13.95 2.03
N ASP A 463 10.13 -14.60 1.01
CA ASP A 463 9.60 -15.96 1.13
C ASP A 463 10.66 -17.06 0.93
N ASN A 464 11.89 -16.69 0.58
CA ASN A 464 12.96 -17.62 0.22
C ASN A 464 12.50 -18.65 -0.84
N VAL A 465 11.67 -18.18 -1.79
CA VAL A 465 11.17 -19.01 -2.90
C VAL A 465 12.18 -19.10 -4.05
N GLY A 466 13.37 -18.54 -3.87
CA GLY A 466 14.46 -18.53 -4.84
C GLY A 466 14.69 -19.90 -5.45
N GLY A 467 14.75 -19.87 -6.77
CA GLY A 467 14.67 -20.97 -7.69
C GLY A 467 15.80 -21.97 -7.68
#